data_869832de129c85dcfa020ac5c81c0b36
#
_entry.id   869832de129c85dcfa020ac5c81c0b36
#
_cell.length_a   1.000
_cell.length_b   1.000
_cell.length_c   1.000
_cell.angle_alpha   90.00
_cell.angle_beta   90.00
_cell.angle_gamma   90.00
#
_symmetry.space_group_name_H-M   'P 1'
#
loop_
_entity.id
_entity.type
_entity.pdbx_description
1 polymer ?
#
loop_
_entity_poly.entity_id
_entity_poly.type
_entity_poly.pdbx_seq_one_letter_code
_entity_poly.pdbx_strand_id
1 'polypeptide(L)'
;MVGLARALGLGGHRVTVFAPVDPPVDGRPLHPPDIDVVATGRSVAVPANGSVAPVSLSPLAAARALRAVGSVGYDVVHVHEPLAPGLPWAVLVGDDVPPVVATFHRHGSGTAYRLLGPLARRAAGRLAVRAAVSRAAADTVAEVLGGTCEIGFNGIETDLYRNADPWPKGDRPTVVFLGRHEERKGLAVLLDAFDRMPASAWCSGVGPGIGSERPQLWIAGDGPRTAALQALHPESADISWLGVLTESEKVRRLAAADVLCAPSLGGESFGMVILEALAARTPVVASDIDGYRDAAGGCAVLVAPGDSEALSAALAGVLSGRLAVLSDDADPSDDPDDPDTPSDQGVDPRRRWLAAGARRAEEWSMERLAGWYEELYHRAMVGPRS
;
A
#
# COMPACT_ATOMS: atom_id res chain seq x y z
N MET A 1 9.17 1.53 3.73
CA MET A 1 10.42 1.70 4.53
C MET A 1 10.31 2.79 5.58
N VAL A 2 9.92 4.01 5.23
CA VAL A 2 9.80 5.14 6.20
C VAL A 2 8.87 4.79 7.37
N GLY A 3 7.66 4.29 7.11
CA GLY A 3 6.74 3.88 8.17
C GLY A 3 7.30 2.79 9.09
N LEU A 4 7.97 1.77 8.51
CA LEU A 4 8.62 0.72 9.30
C LEU A 4 9.75 1.29 10.19
N ALA A 5 10.57 2.19 9.64
CA ALA A 5 11.62 2.85 10.41
C ALA A 5 11.06 3.66 11.59
N ARG A 6 9.92 4.34 11.37
CA ARG A 6 9.21 5.10 12.41
C ARG A 6 8.64 4.16 13.49
N ALA A 7 7.96 3.08 13.09
CA ALA A 7 7.37 2.13 14.02
C ALA A 7 8.44 1.45 14.89
N LEU A 8 9.56 1.03 14.29
CA LEU A 8 10.71 0.51 15.04
C LEU A 8 11.32 1.56 15.97
N GLY A 9 11.40 2.83 15.55
CA GLY A 9 11.85 3.94 16.39
C GLY A 9 10.96 4.15 17.61
N LEU A 10 9.65 4.07 17.44
CA LEU A 10 8.67 4.12 18.53
C LEU A 10 8.80 2.92 19.47
N GLY A 11 9.19 1.74 18.94
CA GLY A 11 9.56 0.54 19.71
C GLY A 11 10.88 0.65 20.48
N GLY A 12 11.58 1.79 20.39
CA GLY A 12 12.82 2.06 21.13
C GLY A 12 14.12 1.73 20.36
N HIS A 13 14.03 1.34 19.08
CA HIS A 13 15.20 1.05 18.25
C HIS A 13 15.80 2.34 17.65
N ARG A 14 17.11 2.34 17.48
CA ARG A 14 17.81 3.36 16.70
C ARG A 14 17.91 2.91 15.25
N VAL A 15 17.18 3.58 14.38
CA VAL A 15 17.06 3.20 12.97
C VAL A 15 17.73 4.24 12.07
N THR A 16 18.61 3.81 11.19
CA THR A 16 19.20 4.63 10.12
C THR A 16 18.79 4.06 8.76
N VAL A 17 18.17 4.87 7.93
CA VAL A 17 17.75 4.47 6.58
C VAL A 17 18.79 4.90 5.56
N PHE A 18 19.34 3.96 4.82
CA PHE A 18 20.23 4.21 3.67
C PHE A 18 19.42 4.18 2.38
N ALA A 19 19.23 5.31 1.75
CA ALA A 19 18.40 5.41 0.55
C ALA A 19 18.98 6.41 -0.48
N PRO A 20 18.66 6.25 -1.78
CA PRO A 20 18.89 7.34 -2.73
C PRO A 20 18.04 8.55 -2.33
N VAL A 21 18.65 9.72 -2.36
CA VAL A 21 17.97 10.97 -2.04
C VAL A 21 18.17 11.94 -3.21
N ASP A 22 17.06 12.35 -3.80
CA ASP A 22 17.07 13.37 -4.84
C ASP A 22 17.05 14.77 -4.24
N PRO A 23 17.45 15.80 -4.98
CA PRO A 23 17.32 17.18 -4.51
C PRO A 23 15.86 17.50 -4.20
N PRO A 24 15.60 18.32 -3.17
CA PRO A 24 14.25 18.76 -2.85
C PRO A 24 13.57 19.37 -4.07
N VAL A 25 12.37 18.96 -4.37
CA VAL A 25 11.50 19.62 -5.34
C VAL A 25 10.73 20.69 -4.56
N ASP A 26 10.78 21.94 -5.00
CA ASP A 26 10.12 23.09 -4.36
C ASP A 26 10.49 23.33 -2.89
N GLY A 27 11.74 22.98 -2.51
CA GLY A 27 12.26 23.21 -1.15
C GLY A 27 11.68 22.29 -0.07
N ARG A 28 10.87 21.28 -0.43
CA ARG A 28 10.33 20.31 0.50
C ARG A 28 11.31 19.15 0.70
N PRO A 29 11.65 18.77 1.94
CA PRO A 29 12.50 17.61 2.18
C PRO A 29 11.81 16.35 1.67
N LEU A 30 12.57 15.47 1.01
CA LEU A 30 12.08 14.21 0.44
C LEU A 30 11.91 13.09 1.48
N HIS A 31 12.26 13.34 2.72
CA HIS A 31 12.09 12.41 3.83
C HIS A 31 11.60 13.15 5.07
N PRO A 32 10.83 12.46 5.94
CA PRO A 32 10.39 13.02 7.20
C PRO A 32 11.58 13.39 8.08
N PRO A 33 11.51 14.51 8.84
CA PRO A 33 12.61 14.97 9.70
C PRO A 33 12.85 14.09 10.93
N ASP A 34 11.93 13.20 11.24
CA ASP A 34 11.95 12.28 12.38
C ASP A 34 12.72 10.98 12.13
N ILE A 35 13.28 10.80 10.93
CA ILE A 35 14.03 9.61 10.55
C ILE A 35 15.45 9.98 10.13
N ASP A 36 16.43 9.26 10.69
CA ASP A 36 17.83 9.40 10.26
C ASP A 36 18.03 8.76 8.88
N VAL A 37 18.27 9.59 7.87
CA VAL A 37 18.46 9.17 6.47
C VAL A 37 19.83 9.49 5.97
N VAL A 38 20.57 8.48 5.57
CA VAL A 38 21.89 8.58 4.94
C VAL A 38 21.74 8.46 3.42
N ALA A 39 22.07 9.53 2.70
CA ALA A 39 21.97 9.56 1.25
C ALA A 39 22.99 8.63 0.57
N THR A 40 22.52 7.71 -0.26
CA THR A 40 23.35 6.79 -1.06
C THR A 40 23.53 7.21 -2.52
N GLY A 41 23.38 8.50 -2.80
CA GLY A 41 23.46 9.11 -4.14
C GLY A 41 22.09 9.49 -4.68
N ARG A 42 22.06 9.94 -5.93
CA ARG A 42 20.81 10.27 -6.63
C ARG A 42 20.08 9.02 -7.11
N SER A 43 18.77 9.10 -7.19
CA SER A 43 17.97 8.03 -7.76
C SER A 43 18.07 8.00 -9.29
N VAL A 44 18.10 6.80 -9.83
CA VAL A 44 17.92 6.52 -11.25
C VAL A 44 16.65 5.68 -11.38
N ALA A 45 15.75 6.13 -12.23
CA ALA A 45 14.51 5.45 -12.49
C ALA A 45 14.76 4.15 -13.28
N VAL A 46 14.60 3.00 -12.64
CA VAL A 46 14.75 1.69 -13.27
C VAL A 46 13.37 1.05 -13.44
N PRO A 47 12.96 0.73 -14.68
CA PRO A 47 11.71 0.02 -14.91
C PRO A 47 11.70 -1.35 -14.21
N ALA A 48 10.68 -1.61 -13.39
CA ALA A 48 10.51 -2.87 -12.67
C ALA A 48 9.02 -3.27 -12.67
N ASN A 49 8.67 -4.35 -13.39
CA ASN A 49 7.34 -4.97 -13.41
C ASN A 49 6.16 -3.97 -13.56
N GLY A 50 6.23 -3.08 -14.57
CA GLY A 50 5.18 -2.07 -14.77
C GLY A 50 5.22 -0.90 -13.79
N SER A 51 6.24 -0.83 -12.93
CA SER A 51 6.53 0.28 -12.04
C SER A 51 7.94 0.82 -12.29
N VAL A 52 8.28 1.92 -11.63
CA VAL A 52 9.63 2.52 -11.69
C VAL A 52 10.20 2.49 -10.27
N ALA A 53 11.32 1.78 -10.11
CA ALA A 53 12.04 1.73 -8.85
C ALA A 53 13.15 2.79 -8.84
N PRO A 54 13.21 3.70 -7.84
CA PRO A 54 14.33 4.60 -7.67
C PRO A 54 15.53 3.83 -7.08
N VAL A 55 16.61 3.67 -7.85
CA VAL A 55 17.83 2.95 -7.43
C VAL A 55 19.04 3.87 -7.53
N SER A 56 19.95 3.78 -6.58
CA SER A 56 21.26 4.43 -6.75
C SER A 56 22.24 3.47 -7.41
N LEU A 57 22.80 3.87 -8.54
CA LEU A 57 23.80 3.10 -9.28
C LEU A 57 25.24 3.57 -9.03
N SER A 58 25.46 4.49 -8.07
CA SER A 58 26.78 5.05 -7.77
C SER A 58 27.64 4.04 -6.96
N PRO A 59 28.72 3.46 -7.53
CA PRO A 59 29.59 2.54 -6.80
C PRO A 59 30.30 3.20 -5.60
N LEU A 60 30.64 4.51 -5.75
CA LEU A 60 31.28 5.28 -4.68
C LEU A 60 30.32 5.52 -3.51
N ALA A 61 29.04 5.81 -3.80
CA ALA A 61 28.05 6.00 -2.77
C ALA A 61 27.75 4.66 -2.06
N ALA A 62 27.63 3.55 -2.81
CA ALA A 62 27.48 2.23 -2.25
C ALA A 62 28.68 1.84 -1.34
N ALA A 63 29.92 2.10 -1.78
CA ALA A 63 31.11 1.83 -0.99
C ALA A 63 31.21 2.70 0.28
N ARG A 64 30.76 3.95 0.24
CA ARG A 64 30.70 4.83 1.43
C ARG A 64 29.65 4.34 2.41
N ALA A 65 28.46 4.00 1.92
CA ALA A 65 27.39 3.49 2.75
C ALA A 65 27.77 2.14 3.39
N LEU A 66 28.40 1.24 2.64
CA LEU A 66 28.89 -0.03 3.18
C LEU A 66 29.93 0.17 4.29
N ARG A 67 30.86 1.11 4.12
CA ARG A 67 31.82 1.47 5.18
C ARG A 67 31.12 2.05 6.41
N ALA A 68 30.12 2.89 6.23
CA ALA A 68 29.33 3.41 7.34
C ALA A 68 28.61 2.29 8.09
N VAL A 69 28.01 1.34 7.37
CA VAL A 69 27.38 0.14 7.96
C VAL A 69 28.36 -0.65 8.81
N GLY A 70 29.58 -0.90 8.33
CA GLY A 70 30.60 -1.64 9.09
C GLY A 70 31.22 -0.87 10.26
N SER A 71 31.21 0.50 10.23
CA SER A 71 31.89 1.34 11.25
C SER A 71 31.01 1.77 12.42
N VAL A 72 29.70 1.82 12.25
CA VAL A 72 28.76 2.32 13.28
C VAL A 72 28.43 1.27 14.35
N GLY A 73 28.60 -0.02 14.04
CA GLY A 73 28.27 -1.10 14.97
C GLY A 73 26.77 -1.35 15.08
N TYR A 74 26.09 -1.46 13.95
CA TYR A 74 24.68 -1.90 13.90
C TYR A 74 24.56 -3.36 14.35
N ASP A 75 23.48 -3.69 15.04
CA ASP A 75 23.18 -5.06 15.47
C ASP A 75 22.68 -5.92 14.30
N VAL A 76 21.93 -5.33 13.37
CA VAL A 76 21.34 -5.99 12.21
C VAL A 76 21.23 -5.02 11.03
N VAL A 77 21.31 -5.55 9.82
CA VAL A 77 21.05 -4.80 8.58
C VAL A 77 19.84 -5.40 7.89
N HIS A 78 18.83 -4.57 7.63
CA HIS A 78 17.66 -4.98 6.86
C HIS A 78 17.75 -4.42 5.43
N VAL A 79 17.73 -5.30 4.44
CA VAL A 79 17.86 -4.94 3.02
C VAL A 79 16.58 -5.24 2.28
N HIS A 80 16.00 -4.22 1.64
CA HIS A 80 14.88 -4.38 0.71
C HIS A 80 15.40 -4.61 -0.70
N GLU A 81 14.91 -5.65 -1.38
CA GLU A 81 15.35 -6.09 -2.71
C GLU A 81 16.88 -6.29 -2.78
N PRO A 82 17.42 -7.28 -2.07
CA PRO A 82 18.87 -7.47 -1.92
C PRO A 82 19.59 -7.75 -3.25
N LEU A 83 18.88 -8.18 -4.29
CA LEU A 83 19.42 -8.39 -5.63
C LEU A 83 19.39 -7.15 -6.52
N ALA A 84 18.86 -6.03 -6.01
CA ALA A 84 18.91 -4.76 -6.74
C ALA A 84 20.35 -4.25 -6.82
N PRO A 85 20.76 -3.65 -7.96
CA PRO A 85 22.11 -3.12 -8.12
C PRO A 85 22.37 -1.95 -7.15
N GLY A 86 23.65 -1.72 -6.85
CA GLY A 86 24.07 -0.65 -5.95
C GLY A 86 24.26 -1.14 -4.51
N LEU A 87 23.80 -0.37 -3.52
CA LEU A 87 24.01 -0.66 -2.11
C LEU A 87 23.40 -2.01 -1.67
N PRO A 88 22.19 -2.41 -2.06
CA PRO A 88 21.63 -3.69 -1.68
C PRO A 88 22.55 -4.87 -2.04
N TRP A 89 23.05 -4.88 -3.27
CA TRP A 89 24.01 -5.88 -3.74
C TRP A 89 25.34 -5.80 -3.01
N ALA A 90 25.86 -4.58 -2.75
CA ALA A 90 27.11 -4.37 -2.04
C ALA A 90 27.05 -4.91 -0.61
N VAL A 91 25.94 -4.74 0.09
CA VAL A 91 25.69 -5.33 1.42
C VAL A 91 25.70 -6.86 1.34
N LEU A 92 25.08 -7.42 0.31
CA LEU A 92 24.97 -8.87 0.14
C LEU A 92 26.33 -9.54 -0.08
N VAL A 93 27.29 -8.86 -0.74
CA VAL A 93 28.62 -9.39 -1.06
C VAL A 93 29.74 -8.85 -0.15
N GLY A 94 29.46 -7.87 0.69
CA GLY A 94 30.41 -7.23 1.61
C GLY A 94 30.86 -8.16 2.74
N ASP A 95 32.09 -8.03 3.25
CA ASP A 95 32.65 -8.95 4.26
C ASP A 95 32.34 -8.53 5.71
N ASP A 96 32.40 -7.26 6.03
CA ASP A 96 32.21 -6.73 7.39
C ASP A 96 30.81 -6.14 7.57
N VAL A 97 29.79 -6.97 7.34
CA VAL A 97 28.38 -6.56 7.47
C VAL A 97 27.75 -7.33 8.61
N PRO A 98 26.99 -6.66 9.51
CA PRO A 98 26.19 -7.34 10.54
C PRO A 98 25.23 -8.38 9.93
N PRO A 99 24.58 -9.23 10.74
CA PRO A 99 23.57 -10.16 10.26
C PRO A 99 22.55 -9.48 9.35
N VAL A 100 22.30 -10.05 8.16
CA VAL A 100 21.44 -9.44 7.15
C VAL A 100 20.09 -10.13 7.12
N VAL A 101 19.03 -9.35 7.34
CA VAL A 101 17.65 -9.70 7.02
C VAL A 101 17.29 -9.11 5.66
N ALA A 102 16.72 -9.89 4.77
CA ALA A 102 16.37 -9.44 3.42
C ALA A 102 14.87 -9.57 3.17
N THR A 103 14.26 -8.51 2.63
CA THR A 103 12.86 -8.53 2.19
C THR A 103 12.75 -8.39 0.68
N PHE A 104 12.01 -9.31 0.08
CA PHE A 104 11.75 -9.37 -1.35
C PHE A 104 10.32 -8.88 -1.63
N HIS A 105 10.19 -7.92 -2.54
CA HIS A 105 8.91 -7.31 -2.93
C HIS A 105 8.49 -7.72 -4.35
N ARG A 106 9.44 -8.23 -5.12
CA ARG A 106 9.25 -8.48 -6.55
C ARG A 106 8.53 -9.79 -6.82
N HIS A 107 7.51 -9.73 -7.66
CA HIS A 107 6.89 -10.88 -8.29
C HIS A 107 7.42 -11.04 -9.73
N GLY A 108 7.78 -12.28 -10.12
CA GLY A 108 8.22 -12.65 -11.46
C GLY A 108 9.74 -12.59 -11.70
N SER A 109 10.29 -13.67 -12.23
CA SER A 109 11.70 -13.81 -12.57
C SER A 109 12.01 -13.19 -13.94
N GLY A 110 12.62 -12.01 -13.95
CA GLY A 110 13.18 -11.41 -15.17
C GLY A 110 14.43 -12.14 -15.65
N THR A 111 14.76 -11.99 -16.96
CA THR A 111 15.93 -12.63 -17.59
C THR A 111 17.24 -12.32 -16.85
N ALA A 112 17.41 -11.10 -16.33
CA ALA A 112 18.58 -10.69 -15.53
C ALA A 112 18.69 -11.48 -14.21
N TYR A 113 17.58 -11.78 -13.57
CA TYR A 113 17.53 -12.57 -12.34
C TYR A 113 17.99 -14.01 -12.57
N ARG A 114 17.63 -14.61 -13.72
CA ARG A 114 18.06 -15.96 -14.08
C ARG A 114 19.55 -16.04 -14.46
N LEU A 115 20.06 -15.05 -15.17
CA LEU A 115 21.48 -15.02 -15.55
C LEU A 115 22.43 -14.84 -14.35
N LEU A 116 22.04 -14.09 -13.35
CA LEU A 116 22.81 -13.88 -12.11
C LEU A 116 22.61 -15.01 -11.09
N GLY A 117 21.71 -15.96 -11.34
CA GLY A 117 21.28 -17.01 -10.39
C GLY A 117 22.39 -17.69 -9.60
N PRO A 118 23.45 -18.23 -10.21
CA PRO A 118 24.52 -18.92 -9.45
C PRO A 118 25.27 -18.01 -8.47
N LEU A 119 25.59 -16.78 -8.90
CA LEU A 119 26.25 -15.78 -8.06
C LEU A 119 25.30 -15.29 -6.96
N ALA A 120 24.04 -15.04 -7.31
CA ALA A 120 23.01 -14.61 -6.39
C ALA A 120 22.73 -15.67 -5.31
N ARG A 121 22.71 -16.97 -5.66
CA ARG A 121 22.56 -18.08 -4.69
C ARG A 121 23.71 -18.12 -3.70
N ARG A 122 24.97 -17.97 -4.17
CA ARG A 122 26.12 -17.91 -3.29
C ARG A 122 26.06 -16.72 -2.34
N ALA A 123 25.74 -15.53 -2.85
CA ALA A 123 25.60 -14.33 -2.07
C ALA A 123 24.42 -14.42 -1.08
N ALA A 124 23.29 -14.98 -1.50
CA ALA A 124 22.13 -15.20 -0.66
C ALA A 124 22.36 -16.19 0.49
N GLY A 125 23.40 -17.03 0.43
CA GLY A 125 23.84 -17.87 1.55
C GLY A 125 24.30 -17.06 2.77
N ARG A 126 24.57 -15.76 2.64
CA ARG A 126 24.93 -14.84 3.73
C ARG A 126 23.74 -14.21 4.42
N LEU A 127 22.55 -14.35 3.86
CA LEU A 127 21.32 -13.84 4.47
C LEU A 127 20.95 -14.69 5.70
N ALA A 128 20.91 -14.05 6.86
CA ALA A 128 20.52 -14.71 8.10
C ALA A 128 19.02 -15.08 8.08
N VAL A 129 18.18 -14.18 7.54
CA VAL A 129 16.74 -14.39 7.38
C VAL A 129 16.28 -13.84 6.03
N ARG A 130 15.35 -14.55 5.39
CA ARG A 130 14.69 -14.14 4.16
C ARG A 130 13.21 -13.94 4.40
N ALA A 131 12.70 -12.77 4.06
CA ALA A 131 11.30 -12.40 4.11
C ALA A 131 10.78 -12.07 2.72
N ALA A 132 9.50 -12.26 2.47
CA ALA A 132 8.81 -11.85 1.26
C ALA A 132 7.48 -11.22 1.61
N VAL A 133 7.06 -10.17 0.90
CA VAL A 133 5.83 -9.44 1.19
C VAL A 133 4.57 -10.15 0.67
N SER A 134 4.73 -11.26 -0.04
CA SER A 134 3.63 -12.07 -0.55
C SER A 134 4.12 -13.47 -0.92
N ARG A 135 3.18 -14.41 -1.04
CA ARG A 135 3.48 -15.77 -1.54
C ARG A 135 4.11 -15.72 -2.93
N ALA A 136 3.60 -14.89 -3.82
CA ALA A 136 4.11 -14.73 -5.17
C ALA A 136 5.57 -14.22 -5.21
N ALA A 137 5.95 -13.33 -4.30
CA ALA A 137 7.34 -12.91 -4.14
C ALA A 137 8.21 -14.05 -3.56
N ALA A 138 7.70 -14.79 -2.57
CA ALA A 138 8.39 -15.94 -2.00
C ALA A 138 8.65 -17.04 -3.04
N ASP A 139 7.67 -17.36 -3.89
CA ASP A 139 7.80 -18.34 -4.98
C ASP A 139 8.87 -17.91 -5.99
N THR A 140 8.93 -16.61 -6.32
CA THR A 140 9.98 -16.05 -7.19
C THR A 140 11.37 -16.22 -6.57
N VAL A 141 11.51 -15.99 -5.26
CA VAL A 141 12.77 -16.20 -4.54
C VAL A 141 13.15 -17.67 -4.52
N ALA A 142 12.21 -18.58 -4.26
CA ALA A 142 12.45 -20.03 -4.27
C ALA A 142 12.93 -20.51 -5.64
N GLU A 143 12.34 -20.01 -6.74
CA GLU A 143 12.76 -20.32 -8.11
C GLU A 143 14.21 -19.87 -8.39
N VAL A 144 14.58 -18.65 -8.00
CA VAL A 144 15.85 -18.02 -8.37
C VAL A 144 16.98 -18.40 -7.41
N LEU A 145 16.73 -18.32 -6.09
CA LEU A 145 17.73 -18.50 -5.05
C LEU A 145 17.68 -19.88 -4.38
N GLY A 146 16.54 -20.56 -4.49
CA GLY A 146 16.23 -21.75 -3.68
C GLY A 146 15.91 -21.40 -2.23
N GLY A 147 15.47 -22.40 -1.45
CA GLY A 147 15.09 -22.24 -0.05
C GLY A 147 13.72 -21.59 0.14
N THR A 148 13.42 -21.17 1.36
CA THR A 148 12.13 -20.59 1.76
C THR A 148 12.29 -19.16 2.24
N CYS A 149 11.19 -18.40 2.21
CA CYS A 149 11.05 -17.09 2.84
C CYS A 149 9.96 -17.14 3.91
N GLU A 150 10.14 -16.36 4.97
CA GLU A 150 9.04 -15.96 5.84
C GLU A 150 8.11 -15.04 5.06
N ILE A 151 6.82 -15.31 5.08
CA ILE A 151 5.85 -14.48 4.37
C ILE A 151 5.30 -13.46 5.33
N GLY A 152 5.63 -12.20 5.09
CA GLY A 152 5.09 -11.05 5.78
C GLY A 152 4.08 -10.31 4.92
N PHE A 153 3.93 -9.03 5.18
CA PHE A 153 2.99 -8.17 4.50
C PHE A 153 3.56 -6.76 4.30
N ASN A 154 2.84 -5.90 3.58
CA ASN A 154 3.13 -4.48 3.53
C ASN A 154 2.28 -3.76 4.58
N GLY A 155 2.92 -3.16 5.57
CA GLY A 155 2.22 -2.41 6.61
C GLY A 155 1.72 -1.05 6.14
N ILE A 156 0.68 -0.57 6.78
CA ILE A 156 0.15 0.79 6.64
C ILE A 156 0.22 1.53 7.98
N GLU A 157 0.39 2.85 7.93
CA GLU A 157 0.37 3.70 9.12
C GLU A 157 -1.09 4.04 9.49
N THR A 158 -1.80 3.09 10.12
CA THR A 158 -3.25 3.16 10.39
C THR A 158 -3.65 4.42 11.15
N ASP A 159 -2.83 4.88 12.08
CA ASP A 159 -3.09 6.07 12.87
C ASP A 159 -3.17 7.36 12.05
N LEU A 160 -2.42 7.45 10.93
CA LEU A 160 -2.52 8.60 10.04
C LEU A 160 -3.92 8.72 9.42
N TYR A 161 -4.52 7.59 9.08
CA TYR A 161 -5.85 7.54 8.47
C TYR A 161 -6.96 7.68 9.50
N ARG A 162 -6.82 7.02 10.66
CA ARG A 162 -7.80 7.06 11.75
C ARG A 162 -8.00 8.47 12.30
N ASN A 163 -6.91 9.23 12.43
CA ASN A 163 -6.90 10.55 13.05
C ASN A 163 -6.89 11.69 12.00
N ALA A 164 -7.19 11.38 10.75
CA ALA A 164 -7.17 12.36 9.67
C ALA A 164 -8.25 13.43 9.85
N ASP A 165 -7.85 14.70 9.72
CA ASP A 165 -8.79 15.80 9.52
C ASP A 165 -9.32 15.75 8.08
N PRO A 166 -10.62 15.47 7.82
CA PRO A 166 -11.13 15.28 6.48
C PRO A 166 -10.90 16.50 5.58
N TRP A 167 -10.67 16.24 4.29
CA TRP A 167 -10.57 17.33 3.32
C TRP A 167 -11.87 18.11 3.25
N PRO A 168 -11.86 19.46 3.27
CA PRO A 168 -13.08 20.25 3.16
C PRO A 168 -13.84 19.93 1.86
N LYS A 169 -15.09 19.51 1.99
CA LYS A 169 -16.00 19.31 0.87
C LYS A 169 -17.42 19.71 1.28
N GLY A 170 -18.27 20.01 0.30
CA GLY A 170 -19.70 20.17 0.55
C GLY A 170 -20.40 18.83 0.82
N ASP A 171 -21.72 18.85 0.88
CA ASP A 171 -22.55 17.67 1.19
C ASP A 171 -22.70 16.69 0.01
N ARG A 172 -22.06 16.95 -1.13
CA ARG A 172 -22.10 16.06 -2.29
C ARG A 172 -21.45 14.73 -2.00
N PRO A 173 -22.10 13.60 -2.32
CA PRO A 173 -21.47 12.29 -2.26
C PRO A 173 -20.22 12.25 -3.14
N THR A 174 -19.14 11.69 -2.62
CA THR A 174 -17.83 11.75 -3.27
C THR A 174 -17.25 10.35 -3.46
N VAL A 175 -17.03 9.99 -4.71
CA VAL A 175 -16.22 8.82 -5.11
C VAL A 175 -14.77 9.27 -5.24
N VAL A 176 -13.82 8.52 -4.67
CA VAL A 176 -12.39 8.78 -4.86
C VAL A 176 -11.71 7.61 -5.56
N PHE A 177 -10.87 7.92 -6.53
CA PHE A 177 -9.92 7.01 -7.15
C PHE A 177 -8.50 7.46 -6.80
N LEU A 178 -7.68 6.51 -6.33
CA LEU A 178 -6.27 6.74 -6.02
C LEU A 178 -5.41 5.72 -6.76
N GLY A 179 -4.57 6.15 -7.67
CA GLY A 179 -3.69 5.23 -8.36
C GLY A 179 -3.02 5.81 -9.60
N ARG A 180 -2.08 5.05 -10.16
CA ARG A 180 -1.47 5.41 -11.44
C ARG A 180 -2.49 5.27 -12.58
N HIS A 181 -2.48 6.20 -13.50
CA HIS A 181 -3.36 6.16 -14.66
C HIS A 181 -2.79 5.24 -15.76
N GLU A 182 -2.68 3.95 -15.40
CA GLU A 182 -2.32 2.81 -16.27
C GLU A 182 -3.58 2.04 -16.63
N GLU A 183 -3.57 1.34 -17.76
CA GLU A 183 -4.73 0.58 -18.22
C GLU A 183 -5.18 -0.46 -17.18
N ARG A 184 -4.23 -1.20 -16.60
CA ARG A 184 -4.51 -2.21 -15.59
C ARG A 184 -5.19 -1.69 -14.31
N LYS A 185 -5.10 -0.38 -14.02
CA LYS A 185 -5.76 0.26 -12.87
C LYS A 185 -7.24 0.56 -13.09
N GLY A 186 -7.74 0.37 -14.31
CA GLY A 186 -9.15 0.38 -14.61
C GLY A 186 -9.86 1.75 -14.50
N LEU A 187 -9.11 2.87 -14.50
CA LEU A 187 -9.72 4.21 -14.40
C LEU A 187 -10.74 4.46 -15.52
N ALA A 188 -10.53 3.93 -16.73
CA ALA A 188 -11.50 4.04 -17.82
C ALA A 188 -12.82 3.31 -17.49
N VAL A 189 -12.74 2.17 -16.79
CA VAL A 189 -13.94 1.43 -16.35
C VAL A 189 -14.72 2.24 -15.30
N LEU A 190 -14.01 2.90 -14.38
CA LEU A 190 -14.66 3.79 -13.41
C LEU A 190 -15.32 4.97 -14.09
N LEU A 191 -14.68 5.61 -15.04
CA LEU A 191 -15.27 6.76 -15.77
C LEU A 191 -16.55 6.34 -16.52
N ASP A 192 -16.53 5.20 -17.21
CA ASP A 192 -17.73 4.65 -17.86
C ASP A 192 -18.82 4.28 -16.82
N ALA A 193 -18.46 3.68 -15.70
CA ALA A 193 -19.38 3.38 -14.61
C ALA A 193 -20.00 4.64 -13.98
N PHE A 194 -19.20 5.69 -13.82
CA PHE A 194 -19.64 6.96 -13.26
C PHE A 194 -20.63 7.68 -14.18
N ASP A 195 -20.39 7.66 -15.50
CA ASP A 195 -21.29 8.23 -16.49
C ASP A 195 -22.63 7.48 -16.55
N ARG A 196 -22.63 6.16 -16.33
CA ARG A 196 -23.83 5.30 -16.30
C ARG A 196 -24.62 5.37 -14.99
N MET A 197 -24.09 6.01 -13.95
CA MET A 197 -24.72 6.00 -12.63
C MET A 197 -26.12 6.60 -12.68
N PRO A 198 -27.17 5.86 -12.27
CA PRO A 198 -28.55 6.31 -12.42
C PRO A 198 -28.88 7.43 -11.42
N ALA A 199 -29.73 8.39 -11.84
CA ALA A 199 -30.19 9.50 -10.98
C ALA A 199 -30.86 9.02 -9.69
N SER A 200 -31.47 7.84 -9.68
CA SER A 200 -32.03 7.20 -8.49
C SER A 200 -31.02 6.85 -7.41
N ALA A 201 -29.72 6.83 -7.75
CA ALA A 201 -28.65 6.52 -6.80
C ALA A 201 -28.47 7.61 -5.73
N TRP A 202 -28.85 8.84 -6.00
CA TRP A 202 -28.71 9.98 -5.09
C TRP A 202 -30.01 10.74 -4.82
N CYS A 203 -31.09 10.52 -5.60
CA CYS A 203 -32.37 11.14 -5.37
C CYS A 203 -33.24 10.51 -4.28
N SER A 204 -32.81 9.39 -3.70
CA SER A 204 -33.63 8.54 -2.81
C SER A 204 -33.50 8.88 -1.33
N GLY A 205 -33.17 10.08 -0.93
CA GLY A 205 -33.36 10.65 0.42
C GLY A 205 -33.44 9.74 1.67
N VAL A 206 -32.82 8.56 1.67
CA VAL A 206 -32.84 7.60 2.77
C VAL A 206 -31.50 7.65 3.50
N GLY A 207 -31.37 8.63 4.38
CA GLY A 207 -30.24 8.76 5.31
C GLY A 207 -29.99 10.23 5.67
N PRO A 208 -29.62 10.53 6.91
CA PRO A 208 -29.27 11.89 7.30
C PRO A 208 -27.95 12.27 6.61
N GLY A 209 -28.00 13.27 5.70
CA GLY A 209 -26.84 13.91 5.10
C GLY A 209 -26.52 13.55 3.65
N ILE A 210 -27.33 12.76 2.94
CA ILE A 210 -27.13 12.50 1.51
C ILE A 210 -27.87 13.58 0.71
N GLY A 211 -27.09 14.49 0.09
CA GLY A 211 -27.63 15.54 -0.79
C GLY A 211 -28.35 14.96 -2.01
N SER A 212 -29.31 15.72 -2.54
CA SER A 212 -30.03 15.37 -3.78
C SER A 212 -29.20 15.62 -5.05
N GLU A 213 -27.92 15.89 -4.92
CA GLU A 213 -27.04 16.24 -6.02
C GLU A 213 -26.28 15.01 -6.56
N ARG A 214 -25.99 15.03 -7.86
CA ARG A 214 -25.15 14.01 -8.49
C ARG A 214 -23.80 13.89 -7.74
N PRO A 215 -23.28 12.68 -7.48
CA PRO A 215 -21.99 12.50 -6.88
C PRO A 215 -20.88 13.24 -7.63
N GLN A 216 -19.80 13.56 -6.94
CA GLN A 216 -18.55 14.02 -7.55
C GLN A 216 -17.52 12.89 -7.55
N LEU A 217 -16.62 12.92 -8.53
CA LEU A 217 -15.51 11.99 -8.67
C LEU A 217 -14.18 12.73 -8.52
N TRP A 218 -13.40 12.33 -7.52
CA TRP A 218 -12.02 12.78 -7.33
C TRP A 218 -11.06 11.76 -7.92
N ILE A 219 -10.23 12.17 -8.86
CA ILE A 219 -9.25 11.32 -9.54
C ILE A 219 -7.86 11.78 -9.15
N ALA A 220 -7.16 10.99 -8.35
CA ALA A 220 -5.80 11.29 -7.90
C ALA A 220 -4.79 10.31 -8.49
N GLY A 221 -3.65 10.86 -8.88
CA GLY A 221 -2.56 10.16 -9.51
C GLY A 221 -2.19 10.75 -10.86
N ASP A 222 -1.29 10.07 -11.54
CA ASP A 222 -0.85 10.40 -12.90
C ASP A 222 -0.35 9.13 -13.61
N GLY A 223 -0.22 9.18 -14.92
CA GLY A 223 0.30 8.06 -15.71
C GLY A 223 0.13 8.24 -17.22
N PRO A 224 0.53 7.22 -17.98
CA PRO A 224 0.54 7.31 -19.45
C PRO A 224 -0.83 7.52 -20.08
N ARG A 225 -1.92 7.21 -19.36
CA ARG A 225 -3.30 7.37 -19.84
C ARG A 225 -3.95 8.69 -19.43
N THR A 226 -3.30 9.51 -18.57
CA THR A 226 -3.90 10.74 -18.01
C THR A 226 -4.45 11.66 -19.10
N ALA A 227 -3.62 12.09 -20.03
CA ALA A 227 -4.02 13.05 -21.07
C ALA A 227 -5.17 12.54 -21.96
N ALA A 228 -5.14 11.25 -22.32
CA ALA A 228 -6.19 10.64 -23.13
C ALA A 228 -7.53 10.55 -22.38
N LEU A 229 -7.51 10.21 -21.09
CA LEU A 229 -8.71 10.11 -20.26
C LEU A 229 -9.29 11.51 -19.94
N GLN A 230 -8.44 12.49 -19.67
CA GLN A 230 -8.86 13.88 -19.48
C GLN A 230 -9.50 14.48 -20.73
N ALA A 231 -9.01 14.12 -21.93
CA ALA A 231 -9.62 14.58 -23.17
C ALA A 231 -11.04 14.04 -23.39
N LEU A 232 -11.33 12.83 -22.90
CA LEU A 232 -12.65 12.20 -22.98
C LEU A 232 -13.58 12.65 -21.83
N HIS A 233 -13.02 12.87 -20.66
CA HIS A 233 -13.74 13.24 -19.43
C HIS A 233 -13.05 14.48 -18.82
N PRO A 234 -13.27 15.68 -19.37
CA PRO A 234 -12.60 16.90 -18.90
C PRO A 234 -13.03 17.26 -17.47
N GLU A 235 -12.22 18.11 -16.84
CA GLU A 235 -12.58 18.75 -15.57
C GLU A 235 -13.99 19.36 -15.66
N SER A 236 -14.82 19.11 -14.67
CA SER A 236 -16.20 19.57 -14.64
C SER A 236 -16.67 19.75 -13.18
N ALA A 237 -17.91 20.17 -12.98
CA ALA A 237 -18.49 20.21 -11.65
C ALA A 237 -18.55 18.81 -10.97
N ASP A 238 -18.55 17.73 -11.77
CA ASP A 238 -18.71 16.37 -11.29
C ASP A 238 -17.39 15.58 -11.28
N ILE A 239 -16.37 16.00 -12.01
CA ILE A 239 -15.07 15.31 -12.13
C ILE A 239 -13.94 16.27 -11.82
N SER A 240 -13.13 15.92 -10.82
CA SER A 240 -11.92 16.66 -10.44
C SER A 240 -10.67 15.81 -10.62
N TRP A 241 -9.74 16.29 -11.46
CA TRP A 241 -8.43 15.70 -11.69
C TRP A 241 -7.41 16.34 -10.74
N LEU A 242 -7.06 15.61 -9.67
CA LEU A 242 -6.26 16.15 -8.56
C LEU A 242 -4.74 16.05 -8.79
N GLY A 243 -4.30 15.33 -9.83
CA GLY A 243 -2.88 15.04 -10.00
C GLY A 243 -2.32 14.15 -8.89
N VAL A 244 -0.99 14.20 -8.72
CA VAL A 244 -0.30 13.44 -7.68
C VAL A 244 -0.44 14.17 -6.33
N LEU A 245 -1.07 13.51 -5.37
CA LEU A 245 -1.28 14.06 -4.03
C LEU A 245 -0.05 13.85 -3.14
N THR A 246 0.15 14.74 -2.19
CA THR A 246 1.01 14.47 -1.03
C THR A 246 0.36 13.41 -0.12
N GLU A 247 1.16 12.78 0.75
CA GLU A 247 0.63 11.79 1.70
C GLU A 247 -0.48 12.40 2.58
N SER A 248 -0.26 13.61 3.09
CA SER A 248 -1.26 14.33 3.89
C SER A 248 -2.55 14.61 3.13
N GLU A 249 -2.45 15.02 1.86
CA GLU A 249 -3.65 15.25 1.02
C GLU A 249 -4.39 13.94 0.73
N LYS A 250 -3.65 12.85 0.44
CA LYS A 250 -4.22 11.52 0.22
C LYS A 250 -5.03 11.06 1.44
N VAL A 251 -4.43 11.12 2.61
CA VAL A 251 -5.05 10.73 3.88
C VAL A 251 -6.35 11.54 4.12
N ARG A 252 -6.28 12.86 4.00
CA ARG A 252 -7.43 13.74 4.20
C ARG A 252 -8.53 13.56 3.15
N ARG A 253 -8.17 13.26 1.90
CA ARG A 253 -9.13 12.97 0.82
C ARG A 253 -9.83 11.64 1.04
N LEU A 254 -9.12 10.61 1.48
CA LEU A 254 -9.73 9.34 1.86
C LEU A 254 -10.71 9.53 3.01
N ALA A 255 -10.32 10.20 4.08
CA ALA A 255 -11.20 10.46 5.23
C ALA A 255 -12.46 11.28 4.86
N ALA A 256 -12.40 12.09 3.80
CA ALA A 256 -13.53 12.89 3.34
C ALA A 256 -14.42 12.17 2.30
N ALA A 257 -13.93 11.13 1.64
CA ALA A 257 -14.66 10.43 0.60
C ALA A 257 -15.78 9.56 1.19
N ASP A 258 -16.88 9.42 0.45
CA ASP A 258 -17.99 8.54 0.81
C ASP A 258 -17.78 7.11 0.33
N VAL A 259 -16.91 6.92 -0.68
CA VAL A 259 -16.48 5.62 -1.17
C VAL A 259 -15.16 5.72 -1.93
N LEU A 260 -14.24 4.78 -1.67
CA LEU A 260 -13.09 4.51 -2.54
C LEU A 260 -13.52 3.55 -3.65
N CYS A 261 -13.15 3.87 -4.89
CA CYS A 261 -13.26 2.95 -6.03
C CYS A 261 -11.88 2.46 -6.48
N ALA A 262 -11.66 1.13 -6.45
CA ALA A 262 -10.43 0.50 -6.90
C ALA A 262 -10.70 -0.54 -8.01
N PRO A 263 -10.90 -0.09 -9.28
CA PRO A 263 -11.44 -0.89 -10.38
C PRO A 263 -10.35 -1.61 -11.20
N SER A 264 -9.25 -2.04 -10.57
CA SER A 264 -8.12 -2.66 -11.29
C SER A 264 -8.54 -3.89 -12.09
N LEU A 265 -8.01 -4.01 -13.30
CA LEU A 265 -8.28 -5.15 -14.20
C LEU A 265 -7.45 -6.40 -13.82
N GLY A 266 -6.42 -6.23 -13.00
CA GLY A 266 -5.52 -7.27 -12.54
C GLY A 266 -4.14 -6.74 -12.17
N GLY A 267 -3.24 -7.66 -11.80
CA GLY A 267 -1.83 -7.32 -11.52
C GLY A 267 -1.59 -6.57 -10.20
N GLU A 268 -2.53 -6.64 -9.28
CA GLU A 268 -2.36 -6.14 -7.91
C GLU A 268 -1.93 -7.29 -7.00
N SER A 269 -0.75 -7.14 -6.42
CA SER A 269 -0.22 -8.16 -5.52
C SER A 269 -0.69 -8.01 -4.08
N PHE A 270 -1.25 -6.84 -3.69
CA PHE A 270 -1.53 -6.62 -2.27
C PHE A 270 -2.71 -5.67 -1.95
N GLY A 271 -3.06 -4.70 -2.78
CA GLY A 271 -4.21 -3.82 -2.50
C GLY A 271 -4.03 -2.79 -1.38
N MET A 272 -2.84 -2.16 -1.25
CA MET A 272 -2.56 -1.15 -0.21
C MET A 272 -3.66 -0.08 -0.10
N VAL A 273 -4.17 0.41 -1.24
CA VAL A 273 -5.22 1.44 -1.26
C VAL A 273 -6.52 1.00 -0.60
N ILE A 274 -6.81 -0.31 -0.63
CA ILE A 274 -7.96 -0.89 0.07
C ILE A 274 -7.79 -0.72 1.58
N LEU A 275 -6.63 -1.15 2.10
CA LEU A 275 -6.32 -1.05 3.53
C LEU A 275 -6.27 0.41 4.01
N GLU A 276 -5.71 1.31 3.21
CA GLU A 276 -5.69 2.75 3.48
C GLU A 276 -7.11 3.33 3.63
N ALA A 277 -8.02 2.94 2.74
CA ALA A 277 -9.42 3.35 2.82
C ALA A 277 -10.14 2.74 4.03
N LEU A 278 -9.92 1.46 4.30
CA LEU A 278 -10.49 0.79 5.48
C LEU A 278 -10.00 1.44 6.78
N ALA A 279 -8.71 1.81 6.87
CA ALA A 279 -8.15 2.55 8.01
C ALA A 279 -8.79 3.94 8.17
N ALA A 280 -9.09 4.62 7.05
CA ALA A 280 -9.80 5.89 7.03
C ALA A 280 -11.31 5.76 7.32
N ARG A 281 -11.81 4.53 7.55
CA ARG A 281 -13.25 4.22 7.66
C ARG A 281 -14.04 4.65 6.41
N THR A 282 -13.43 4.57 5.25
CA THR A 282 -14.04 4.88 3.96
C THR A 282 -14.52 3.57 3.31
N PRO A 283 -15.80 3.45 2.97
CA PRO A 283 -16.32 2.31 2.23
C PRO A 283 -15.53 2.04 0.96
N VAL A 284 -15.39 0.77 0.59
CA VAL A 284 -14.61 0.35 -0.57
C VAL A 284 -15.48 -0.41 -1.56
N VAL A 285 -15.42 -0.01 -2.83
CA VAL A 285 -15.88 -0.80 -3.99
C VAL A 285 -14.66 -1.12 -4.84
N ALA A 286 -14.39 -2.40 -5.08
CA ALA A 286 -13.19 -2.82 -5.78
C ALA A 286 -13.47 -3.97 -6.77
N SER A 287 -12.54 -4.18 -7.69
CA SER A 287 -12.59 -5.37 -8.55
C SER A 287 -12.30 -6.63 -7.76
N ASP A 288 -13.00 -7.72 -8.08
CA ASP A 288 -12.81 -9.04 -7.49
C ASP A 288 -11.56 -9.74 -8.06
N ILE A 289 -10.40 -9.31 -7.60
CA ILE A 289 -9.09 -9.86 -7.91
C ILE A 289 -8.39 -10.31 -6.63
N ASP A 290 -7.52 -11.30 -6.70
CA ASP A 290 -6.93 -11.96 -5.53
C ASP A 290 -6.32 -10.98 -4.51
N GLY A 291 -5.45 -10.07 -4.96
CA GLY A 291 -4.81 -9.11 -4.05
C GLY A 291 -5.80 -8.15 -3.36
N TYR A 292 -6.92 -7.83 -4.00
CA TYR A 292 -7.95 -6.99 -3.40
C TYR A 292 -8.87 -7.78 -2.46
N ARG A 293 -9.18 -9.02 -2.82
CA ARG A 293 -9.94 -9.93 -1.96
C ARG A 293 -9.20 -10.19 -0.66
N ASP A 294 -7.89 -10.48 -0.77
CA ASP A 294 -7.03 -10.71 0.39
C ASP A 294 -6.94 -9.46 1.29
N ALA A 295 -6.73 -8.28 0.72
CA ALA A 295 -6.67 -7.04 1.49
C ALA A 295 -8.01 -6.72 2.17
N ALA A 296 -9.10 -6.85 1.43
CA ALA A 296 -10.43 -6.50 1.92
C ALA A 296 -10.91 -7.43 3.05
N GLY A 297 -10.58 -8.72 3.02
CA GLY A 297 -11.02 -9.69 4.03
C GLY A 297 -12.53 -9.66 4.31
N GLY A 298 -13.35 -9.53 3.25
CA GLY A 298 -14.80 -9.39 3.39
C GLY A 298 -15.31 -7.97 3.69
N CYS A 299 -14.44 -6.98 3.88
CA CYS A 299 -14.80 -5.61 4.24
C CYS A 299 -14.96 -4.65 3.03
N ALA A 300 -15.11 -5.17 1.81
CA ALA A 300 -15.34 -4.37 0.60
C ALA A 300 -16.42 -4.97 -0.29
N VAL A 301 -17.09 -4.15 -1.07
CA VAL A 301 -17.95 -4.62 -2.16
C VAL A 301 -17.07 -4.98 -3.35
N LEU A 302 -17.10 -6.25 -3.78
CA LEU A 302 -16.30 -6.74 -4.88
C LEU A 302 -17.17 -6.96 -6.13
N VAL A 303 -16.67 -6.50 -7.30
CA VAL A 303 -17.33 -6.63 -8.59
C VAL A 303 -16.39 -7.24 -9.62
N ALA A 304 -16.94 -7.89 -10.64
CA ALA A 304 -16.13 -8.49 -11.70
C ALA A 304 -15.21 -7.42 -12.36
N PRO A 305 -13.91 -7.71 -12.59
CA PRO A 305 -13.00 -6.78 -13.24
C PRO A 305 -13.49 -6.39 -14.63
N GLY A 306 -13.48 -5.08 -14.93
CA GLY A 306 -13.90 -4.55 -16.24
C GLY A 306 -15.40 -4.39 -16.43
N ASP A 307 -16.23 -4.81 -15.49
CA ASP A 307 -17.68 -4.67 -15.55
C ASP A 307 -18.12 -3.30 -15.02
N SER A 308 -18.27 -2.33 -15.93
CA SER A 308 -18.67 -0.97 -15.57
C SER A 308 -20.14 -0.86 -15.12
N GLU A 309 -21.02 -1.77 -15.55
CA GLU A 309 -22.41 -1.79 -15.14
C GLU A 309 -22.54 -2.26 -13.69
N ALA A 310 -21.91 -3.39 -13.35
CA ALA A 310 -21.85 -3.88 -11.98
C ALA A 310 -21.15 -2.87 -11.04
N LEU A 311 -20.07 -2.23 -11.51
CA LEU A 311 -19.36 -1.19 -10.76
C LEU A 311 -20.26 0.03 -10.49
N SER A 312 -21.01 0.49 -11.50
CA SER A 312 -21.96 1.58 -11.37
C SER A 312 -23.05 1.27 -10.33
N ALA A 313 -23.63 0.06 -10.41
CA ALA A 313 -24.64 -0.41 -9.47
C ALA A 313 -24.12 -0.51 -8.04
N ALA A 314 -22.89 -1.03 -7.85
CA ALA A 314 -22.25 -1.14 -6.55
C ALA A 314 -21.97 0.23 -5.92
N LEU A 315 -21.38 1.18 -6.69
CA LEU A 315 -21.17 2.55 -6.24
C LEU A 315 -22.47 3.23 -5.83
N ALA A 316 -23.49 3.11 -6.67
CA ALA A 316 -24.82 3.65 -6.39
C ALA A 316 -25.45 3.06 -5.12
N GLY A 317 -25.28 1.75 -4.92
CA GLY A 317 -25.76 1.03 -3.73
C GLY A 317 -25.08 1.52 -2.44
N VAL A 318 -23.75 1.67 -2.45
CA VAL A 318 -22.97 2.17 -1.31
C VAL A 318 -23.33 3.63 -1.00
N LEU A 319 -23.36 4.49 -2.00
CA LEU A 319 -23.70 5.92 -1.83
C LEU A 319 -25.11 6.15 -1.33
N SER A 320 -26.07 5.31 -1.75
CA SER A 320 -27.46 5.40 -1.27
C SER A 320 -27.70 4.71 0.08
N GLY A 321 -26.67 4.09 0.70
CA GLY A 321 -26.81 3.34 1.94
C GLY A 321 -27.57 2.01 1.82
N ARG A 322 -27.90 1.58 0.58
CA ARG A 322 -28.61 0.30 0.32
C ARG A 322 -27.69 -0.92 0.36
N LEU A 323 -26.42 -0.70 0.08
CA LEU A 323 -25.36 -1.70 0.25
C LEU A 323 -24.51 -1.28 1.46
N ALA A 324 -24.93 -1.67 2.65
CA ALA A 324 -23.98 -1.99 3.71
C ALA A 324 -23.59 -3.44 3.48
N VAL A 325 -22.30 -3.76 3.37
CA VAL A 325 -21.88 -5.14 3.16
C VAL A 325 -22.33 -5.96 4.34
N LEU A 326 -23.27 -6.80 4.09
CA LEU A 326 -23.66 -7.86 4.95
C LEU A 326 -22.82 -9.07 4.55
N SER A 327 -21.60 -9.15 5.02
CA SER A 327 -20.98 -10.45 5.16
C SER A 327 -21.58 -11.07 6.43
N ASP A 328 -22.60 -11.93 6.25
CA ASP A 328 -23.05 -12.85 7.30
C ASP A 328 -21.91 -13.78 7.76
N ASP A 329 -20.77 -13.75 7.08
CA ASP A 329 -19.53 -14.48 7.35
C ASP A 329 -18.46 -13.64 8.08
N ALA A 330 -18.77 -12.44 8.55
CA ALA A 330 -17.87 -11.74 9.47
C ALA A 330 -17.81 -12.56 10.76
N ASP A 331 -16.67 -13.23 10.95
CA ASP A 331 -16.35 -14.08 12.09
C ASP A 331 -16.85 -13.43 13.40
N PRO A 332 -17.71 -14.10 14.18
CA PRO A 332 -18.22 -13.59 15.44
C PRO A 332 -17.18 -13.59 16.57
N SER A 333 -15.90 -13.54 16.28
CA SER A 333 -14.87 -13.26 17.28
C SER A 333 -14.88 -11.77 17.69
N ASP A 334 -16.07 -11.21 17.88
CA ASP A 334 -16.25 -9.95 18.60
C ASP A 334 -15.76 -10.16 20.02
N ASP A 335 -14.61 -9.55 20.35
CA ASP A 335 -14.16 -9.45 21.73
C ASP A 335 -15.22 -8.61 22.47
N PRO A 336 -16.01 -9.20 23.41
CA PRO A 336 -17.05 -8.47 24.11
C PRO A 336 -16.50 -7.35 25.00
N ASP A 337 -15.19 -7.28 25.21
CA ASP A 337 -14.51 -6.31 26.06
C ASP A 337 -13.85 -5.17 25.23
N ASP A 338 -13.95 -5.18 23.90
CA ASP A 338 -13.52 -4.06 23.07
C ASP A 338 -14.51 -2.89 23.21
N PRO A 339 -14.10 -1.73 23.79
CA PRO A 339 -14.99 -0.58 23.98
C PRO A 339 -15.53 0.00 22.66
N ASP A 340 -14.96 -0.33 21.52
CA ASP A 340 -15.44 0.04 20.18
C ASP A 340 -16.38 -1.03 19.57
N THR A 341 -16.61 -2.17 20.23
CA THR A 341 -17.58 -3.19 19.80
C THR A 341 -18.99 -2.78 20.26
N PRO A 342 -19.87 -2.33 19.37
CA PRO A 342 -21.23 -1.97 19.76
C PRO A 342 -22.02 -3.23 20.13
N SER A 343 -22.69 -3.23 21.28
CA SER A 343 -23.62 -4.28 21.67
C SER A 343 -24.66 -4.53 20.56
N ASP A 344 -24.96 -5.77 20.27
CA ASP A 344 -25.61 -6.31 19.07
C ASP A 344 -27.05 -5.83 18.75
N GLN A 345 -27.63 -4.95 19.56
CA GLN A 345 -28.99 -4.47 19.36
C GLN A 345 -29.03 -2.98 19.03
N GLY A 346 -29.21 -2.65 17.74
CA GLY A 346 -29.56 -1.28 17.27
C GLY A 346 -28.45 -0.48 16.62
N VAL A 347 -27.28 -1.05 16.33
CA VAL A 347 -26.21 -0.36 15.61
C VAL A 347 -26.47 -0.40 14.11
N ASP A 348 -26.33 0.79 13.49
CA ASP A 348 -26.40 0.99 12.03
C ASP A 348 -25.46 -0.01 11.31
N PRO A 349 -25.96 -0.84 10.38
CA PRO A 349 -25.14 -1.79 9.60
C PRO A 349 -23.94 -1.14 8.92
N ARG A 350 -24.06 0.12 8.48
CA ARG A 350 -22.94 0.87 7.92
C ARG A 350 -21.82 1.11 8.92
N ARG A 351 -22.17 1.44 10.18
CA ARG A 351 -21.17 1.63 11.24
C ARG A 351 -20.43 0.34 11.56
N ARG A 352 -21.14 -0.80 11.60
CA ARG A 352 -20.52 -2.12 11.81
C ARG A 352 -19.54 -2.45 10.69
N TRP A 353 -19.94 -2.24 9.45
CA TRP A 353 -19.07 -2.43 8.29
C TRP A 353 -17.79 -1.59 8.37
N LEU A 354 -17.92 -0.29 8.64
CA LEU A 354 -16.78 0.61 8.77
C LEU A 354 -15.85 0.22 9.94
N ALA A 355 -16.40 -0.22 11.05
CA ALA A 355 -15.63 -0.71 12.21
C ALA A 355 -14.89 -2.01 11.86
N ALA A 356 -15.54 -2.97 11.21
CA ALA A 356 -14.90 -4.20 10.73
C ALA A 356 -13.76 -3.90 9.75
N GLY A 357 -13.96 -2.96 8.83
CA GLY A 357 -12.90 -2.50 7.91
C GLY A 357 -11.70 -1.90 8.64
N ALA A 358 -11.95 -1.07 9.65
CA ALA A 358 -10.88 -0.48 10.45
C ALA A 358 -10.08 -1.56 11.24
N ARG A 359 -10.76 -2.55 11.84
CA ARG A 359 -10.09 -3.72 12.47
C ARG A 359 -9.27 -4.51 11.46
N ARG A 360 -9.83 -4.76 10.26
CA ARG A 360 -9.09 -5.42 9.18
C ARG A 360 -7.82 -4.67 8.81
N ALA A 361 -7.89 -3.35 8.68
CA ALA A 361 -6.72 -2.52 8.39
C ALA A 361 -5.67 -2.60 9.51
N GLU A 362 -6.09 -2.68 10.77
CA GLU A 362 -5.20 -2.78 11.94
C GLU A 362 -4.38 -4.07 11.94
N GLU A 363 -4.89 -5.16 11.37
CA GLU A 363 -4.11 -6.40 11.19
C GLU A 363 -2.88 -6.20 10.31
N TRP A 364 -2.88 -5.15 9.49
CA TRP A 364 -1.83 -4.78 8.56
C TRP A 364 -1.13 -3.49 8.98
N SER A 365 -1.22 -3.13 10.27
CA SER A 365 -0.60 -1.92 10.78
C SER A 365 0.93 -2.00 10.73
N MET A 366 1.55 -0.82 10.68
CA MET A 366 3.01 -0.72 10.66
C MET A 366 3.62 -1.20 11.99
N GLU A 367 2.90 -1.06 13.09
CA GLU A 367 3.29 -1.55 14.42
C GLU A 367 3.36 -3.08 14.44
N ARG A 368 2.35 -3.77 13.92
CA ARG A 368 2.37 -5.24 13.79
C ARG A 368 3.49 -5.71 12.87
N LEU A 369 3.69 -5.00 11.76
CA LEU A 369 4.81 -5.31 10.86
C LEU A 369 6.16 -5.12 11.56
N ALA A 370 6.33 -4.06 12.35
CA ALA A 370 7.55 -3.81 13.11
C ALA A 370 7.80 -4.94 14.12
N GLY A 371 6.82 -5.34 14.91
CA GLY A 371 6.94 -6.48 15.84
C GLY A 371 7.31 -7.79 15.13
N TRP A 372 6.71 -8.06 13.97
CA TRP A 372 7.08 -9.22 13.17
C TRP A 372 8.55 -9.16 12.69
N TYR A 373 9.04 -7.99 12.25
CA TYR A 373 10.44 -7.82 11.88
C TYR A 373 11.40 -7.91 13.09
N GLU A 374 11.00 -7.43 14.26
CA GLU A 374 11.79 -7.58 15.49
C GLU A 374 12.07 -9.05 15.80
N GLU A 375 11.10 -9.94 15.64
CA GLU A 375 11.30 -11.38 15.78
C GLU A 375 12.31 -11.91 14.75
N LEU A 376 12.26 -11.43 13.50
CA LEU A 376 13.23 -11.80 12.46
C LEU A 376 14.63 -11.28 12.78
N TYR A 377 14.75 -10.07 13.30
CA TYR A 377 16.02 -9.48 13.70
C TYR A 377 16.64 -10.26 14.86
N HIS A 378 15.86 -10.62 15.87
CA HIS A 378 16.31 -11.46 16.96
C HIS A 378 16.86 -12.81 16.47
N ARG A 379 16.15 -13.47 15.57
CA ARG A 379 16.62 -14.73 14.96
C ARG A 379 17.90 -14.54 14.16
N ALA A 380 18.02 -13.43 13.45
CA ALA A 380 19.23 -13.12 12.67
C ALA A 380 20.46 -12.91 13.56
N MET A 381 20.30 -12.21 14.69
CA MET A 381 21.40 -11.93 15.65
C MET A 381 21.85 -13.17 16.44
N VAL A 382 20.93 -14.05 16.77
CA VAL A 382 21.27 -15.27 17.56
C VAL A 382 21.91 -16.36 16.67
N GLY A 383 21.76 -16.24 15.33
CA GLY A 383 22.21 -17.27 14.38
C GLY A 383 21.29 -18.50 14.34
N PRO A 384 21.48 -19.40 13.37
CA PRO A 384 20.70 -20.63 13.34
C PRO A 384 21.03 -21.43 14.60
N ARG A 385 20.01 -21.80 15.38
CA ARG A 385 20.18 -22.82 16.42
C ARG A 385 20.62 -24.08 15.72
N SER A 386 21.90 -24.48 16.00
CA SER A 386 22.57 -25.69 15.50
C SER A 386 21.75 -26.94 15.82
#